data_cf82866b5edc44f376949c5eedfd522c
#
_entry.id   cf82866b5edc44f376949c5eedfd522c
#
_cell.length_a   1.000
_cell.length_b   1.000
_cell.length_c   1.000
_cell.angle_alpha   90.00
_cell.angle_beta   90.00
_cell.angle_gamma   90.00
#
_symmetry.space_group_name_H-M   'P 1'
#
loop_
_entity.id
_entity.type
_entity.pdbx_description
1 polymer ?
#
loop_
_entity_poly.entity_id
_entity_poly.type
_entity_poly.pdbx_seq_one_letter_code
_entity_poly.pdbx_strand_id
1 'polypeptide(L)'
;TYLATYVESGVRRISLAEKLRKIPLSFFGKKDLADLTNSVMGDCATLETAFSHYVPALAGSLISTTFISVCLFAFDWRMALAAVWVLPVAFAVTLFSSRIQEYFNNKSAAAVVALESGVQECIESLQDLKANNAEESYLNGLDQKIDEVEKRHIVTELGTALFVVSSTLILKFGIASVALAGSVLLIRGEIDIPLFFLFLTLSAI
;
A
#
# COMPACT_ATOMS: atom_id res chain seq x y z
N THR A 1 15.91 10.61 -11.80
CA THR A 1 15.52 9.96 -10.53
C THR A 1 15.48 8.45 -10.64
N TYR A 2 14.78 7.85 -11.59
CA TYR A 2 14.71 6.38 -11.76
C TYR A 2 16.09 5.72 -11.92
N LEU A 3 16.95 6.27 -12.76
CA LEU A 3 18.28 5.72 -12.99
C LEU A 3 19.14 5.70 -11.72
N ALA A 4 19.03 6.74 -10.90
CA ALA A 4 19.74 6.83 -9.62
C ALA A 4 19.24 5.76 -8.62
N THR A 5 17.94 5.45 -8.61
CA THR A 5 17.37 4.44 -7.73
C THR A 5 17.82 3.02 -8.11
N TYR A 6 17.91 2.73 -9.40
CA TYR A 6 18.43 1.43 -9.86
C TYR A 6 19.91 1.24 -9.54
N VAL A 7 20.73 2.28 -9.71
CA VAL A 7 22.14 2.24 -9.32
C VAL A 7 22.28 2.04 -7.81
N GLU A 8 21.51 2.77 -7.02
CA GLU A 8 21.48 2.64 -5.56
C GLU A 8 21.06 1.23 -5.13
N SER A 9 20.03 0.64 -5.77
CA SER A 9 19.60 -0.74 -5.51
C SER A 9 20.71 -1.74 -5.79
N GLY A 10 21.42 -1.60 -6.90
CA GLY A 10 22.58 -2.42 -7.23
C GLY A 10 23.68 -2.33 -6.16
N VAL A 11 24.02 -1.11 -5.74
CA VAL A 11 25.02 -0.86 -4.70
C VAL A 11 24.59 -1.49 -3.37
N ARG A 12 23.32 -1.40 -3.00
CA ARG A 12 22.80 -2.03 -1.77
C ARG A 12 22.90 -3.54 -1.79
N ARG A 13 22.55 -4.19 -2.91
CA ARG A 13 22.67 -5.65 -3.06
C ARG A 13 24.12 -6.10 -2.94
N ILE A 14 25.06 -5.38 -3.59
CA ILE A 14 26.49 -5.66 -3.49
C ILE A 14 26.97 -5.46 -2.04
N SER A 15 26.60 -4.35 -1.39
CA SER A 15 26.98 -4.06 -0.01
C SER A 15 26.44 -5.12 0.96
N LEU A 16 25.21 -5.62 0.71
CA LEU A 16 24.60 -6.67 1.52
C LEU A 16 25.36 -8.00 1.35
N ALA A 17 25.68 -8.36 0.11
CA ALA A 17 26.50 -9.55 -0.20
C ALA A 17 27.89 -9.48 0.43
N GLU A 18 28.54 -8.31 0.38
CA GLU A 18 29.82 -8.09 1.04
C GLU A 18 29.74 -8.21 2.57
N LYS A 19 28.66 -7.74 3.19
CA LYS A 19 28.43 -7.91 4.63
C LYS A 19 28.18 -9.38 4.97
N LEU A 20 27.37 -10.09 4.19
CA LEU A 20 27.15 -11.52 4.36
C LEU A 20 28.47 -12.32 4.29
N ARG A 21 29.37 -11.96 3.38
CA ARG A 21 30.70 -12.60 3.28
C ARG A 21 31.56 -12.44 4.54
N LYS A 22 31.32 -11.41 5.35
CA LYS A 22 32.06 -11.12 6.60
C LYS A 22 31.48 -11.81 7.82
N ILE A 23 30.29 -12.41 7.72
CA ILE A 23 29.61 -13.06 8.83
C ILE A 23 30.22 -14.47 9.07
N PRO A 24 30.40 -14.89 10.33
CA PRO A 24 30.98 -16.21 10.64
C PRO A 24 30.05 -17.34 10.14
N LEU A 25 30.68 -18.47 9.72
CA LEU A 25 29.97 -19.66 9.23
C LEU A 25 28.91 -20.19 10.20
N SER A 26 29.10 -20.00 11.50
CA SER A 26 28.11 -20.39 12.53
C SER A 26 26.78 -19.68 12.42
N PHE A 27 26.72 -18.53 11.77
CA PHE A 27 25.46 -17.81 11.50
C PHE A 27 24.63 -18.54 10.44
N PHE A 28 25.29 -19.04 9.38
CA PHE A 28 24.62 -19.75 8.28
C PHE A 28 24.07 -21.12 8.73
N GLY A 29 24.61 -21.71 9.78
CA GLY A 29 24.07 -22.93 10.38
C GLY A 29 22.81 -22.73 11.26
N LYS A 30 22.48 -21.47 11.59
CA LYS A 30 21.34 -21.11 12.43
C LYS A 30 20.23 -20.41 11.67
N LYS A 31 20.50 -19.92 10.48
CA LYS A 31 19.57 -19.18 9.62
C LYS A 31 19.31 -19.98 8.35
N ASP A 32 18.08 -19.97 7.92
CA ASP A 32 17.69 -20.57 6.64
C ASP A 32 18.31 -19.77 5.49
N LEU A 33 18.91 -20.50 4.55
CA LEU A 33 19.50 -19.91 3.35
C LEU A 33 18.42 -19.26 2.47
N ALA A 34 17.21 -19.80 2.48
CA ALA A 34 16.06 -19.25 1.77
C ALA A 34 15.68 -17.87 2.30
N ASP A 35 15.64 -17.68 3.63
CA ASP A 35 15.41 -16.40 4.28
C ASP A 35 16.43 -15.33 3.86
N LEU A 36 17.70 -15.70 3.83
CA LEU A 36 18.78 -14.79 3.43
C LEU A 36 18.67 -14.41 1.95
N THR A 37 18.35 -15.37 1.10
CA THR A 37 18.14 -15.13 -0.34
C THR A 37 16.94 -14.23 -0.56
N ASN A 38 15.84 -14.47 0.14
CA ASN A 38 14.66 -13.62 0.07
C ASN A 38 14.96 -12.18 0.51
N SER A 39 15.72 -11.99 1.60
CA SER A 39 16.12 -10.65 2.05
C SER A 39 16.99 -9.92 1.02
N VAL A 40 17.92 -10.62 0.37
CA VAL A 40 18.80 -9.99 -0.64
C VAL A 40 18.06 -9.67 -1.94
N MET A 41 17.13 -10.54 -2.37
CA MET A 41 16.46 -10.41 -3.66
C MET A 41 15.08 -9.78 -3.52
N GLY A 42 14.23 -10.29 -2.60
CA GLY A 42 12.85 -9.88 -2.41
C GLY A 42 12.72 -8.55 -1.70
N ASP A 43 13.29 -8.42 -0.49
CA ASP A 43 13.18 -7.19 0.30
C ASP A 43 13.87 -6.01 -0.40
N CYS A 44 15.02 -6.25 -1.06
CA CYS A 44 15.68 -5.21 -1.86
C CYS A 44 14.84 -4.78 -3.06
N ALA A 45 14.11 -5.69 -3.72
CA ALA A 45 13.20 -5.33 -4.81
C ALA A 45 12.01 -4.52 -4.30
N THR A 46 11.46 -4.86 -3.14
CA THR A 46 10.39 -4.10 -2.49
C THR A 46 10.85 -2.69 -2.13
N LEU A 47 12.04 -2.54 -1.55
CA LEU A 47 12.63 -1.23 -1.27
C LEU A 47 12.88 -0.42 -2.55
N GLU A 48 13.36 -1.05 -3.62
CA GLU A 48 13.56 -0.43 -4.92
C GLU A 48 12.25 0.15 -5.45
N THR A 49 11.16 -0.63 -5.43
CA THR A 49 9.82 -0.17 -5.82
C THR A 49 9.33 0.98 -4.94
N ALA A 50 9.53 0.88 -3.63
CA ALA A 50 9.14 1.93 -2.70
C ALA A 50 9.85 3.26 -2.99
N PHE A 51 11.15 3.24 -3.18
CA PHE A 51 11.93 4.45 -3.46
C PHE A 51 11.80 4.97 -4.89
N SER A 52 11.51 4.09 -5.86
CA SER A 52 11.31 4.51 -7.26
C SER A 52 9.94 5.12 -7.50
N HIS A 53 8.90 4.60 -6.87
CA HIS A 53 7.51 4.95 -7.17
C HIS A 53 6.81 5.63 -6.01
N TYR A 54 6.79 5.02 -4.82
CA TYR A 54 5.94 5.51 -3.74
C TYR A 54 6.47 6.78 -3.05
N VAL A 55 7.77 6.84 -2.77
CA VAL A 55 8.38 8.02 -2.12
C VAL A 55 8.30 9.27 -3.00
N PRO A 56 8.69 9.23 -4.30
CA PRO A 56 8.54 10.39 -5.17
C PRO A 56 7.09 10.79 -5.41
N ALA A 57 6.17 9.82 -5.55
CA ALA A 57 4.75 10.11 -5.71
C ALA A 57 4.17 10.80 -4.48
N LEU A 58 4.52 10.32 -3.28
CA LEU A 58 4.09 10.92 -2.02
C LEU A 58 4.65 12.34 -1.85
N ALA A 59 5.94 12.52 -2.12
CA ALA A 59 6.56 13.84 -2.04
C ALA A 59 5.94 14.83 -3.06
N GLY A 60 5.72 14.36 -4.29
CA GLY A 60 5.09 15.17 -5.35
C GLY A 60 3.66 15.58 -4.98
N SER A 61 2.84 14.66 -4.50
CA SER A 61 1.47 14.96 -4.07
C SER A 61 1.42 15.89 -2.85
N LEU A 62 2.30 15.71 -1.86
CA LEU A 62 2.36 16.63 -0.72
C LEU A 62 2.74 18.06 -1.13
N ILE A 63 3.75 18.21 -1.97
CA ILE A 63 4.20 19.52 -2.46
C ILE A 63 3.07 20.16 -3.29
N SER A 64 2.49 19.41 -4.24
CA SER A 64 1.41 19.89 -5.10
C SER A 64 0.19 20.32 -4.28
N THR A 65 -0.28 19.47 -3.36
CA THR A 65 -1.43 19.77 -2.51
C THR A 65 -1.19 20.98 -1.61
N THR A 66 0.01 21.09 -1.02
CA THR A 66 0.37 22.23 -0.19
C THR A 66 0.41 23.52 -1.02
N PHE A 67 1.03 23.48 -2.20
CA PHE A 67 1.11 24.64 -3.09
C PHE A 67 -0.29 25.09 -3.54
N ILE A 68 -1.12 24.17 -4.01
CA ILE A 68 -2.51 24.47 -4.40
C ILE A 68 -3.30 25.04 -3.22
N SER A 69 -3.18 24.45 -2.02
CA SER A 69 -3.88 24.95 -0.83
C SER A 69 -3.46 26.39 -0.49
N VAL A 70 -2.17 26.69 -0.50
CA VAL A 70 -1.67 28.06 -0.26
C VAL A 70 -2.21 29.04 -1.29
N CYS A 71 -2.21 28.68 -2.58
CA CYS A 71 -2.79 29.51 -3.63
C CYS A 71 -4.30 29.74 -3.40
N LEU A 72 -5.05 28.72 -3.05
CA LEU A 72 -6.49 28.85 -2.77
C LEU A 72 -6.76 29.80 -1.60
N PHE A 73 -5.97 29.72 -0.53
CA PHE A 73 -6.09 30.65 0.62
C PHE A 73 -5.74 32.10 0.25
N ALA A 74 -4.88 32.32 -0.73
CA ALA A 74 -4.57 33.66 -1.21
C ALA A 74 -5.70 34.31 -2.02
N PHE A 75 -6.56 33.51 -2.68
CA PHE A 75 -7.71 33.99 -3.42
C PHE A 75 -8.94 34.26 -2.51
N ASP A 76 -9.39 33.25 -1.79
CA ASP A 76 -10.51 33.39 -0.86
C ASP A 76 -10.38 32.32 0.24
N TRP A 77 -10.22 32.76 1.48
CA TRP A 77 -10.03 31.87 2.61
C TRP A 77 -11.27 31.01 2.95
N ARG A 78 -12.49 31.48 2.65
CA ARG A 78 -13.74 30.77 2.92
C ARG A 78 -13.89 29.61 1.97
N MET A 79 -13.67 29.85 0.70
CA MET A 79 -13.68 28.81 -0.33
C MET A 79 -12.54 27.81 -0.11
N ALA A 80 -11.36 28.28 0.29
CA ALA A 80 -10.22 27.44 0.61
C ALA A 80 -10.51 26.53 1.79
N LEU A 81 -11.13 27.01 2.85
CA LEU A 81 -11.56 26.17 3.97
C LEU A 81 -12.57 25.11 3.51
N ALA A 82 -13.55 25.46 2.65
CA ALA A 82 -14.51 24.51 2.11
C ALA A 82 -13.87 23.43 1.23
N ALA A 83 -12.70 23.69 0.61
CA ALA A 83 -11.95 22.72 -0.18
C ALA A 83 -11.03 21.84 0.68
N VAL A 84 -10.30 22.43 1.63
CA VAL A 84 -9.16 21.82 2.33
C VAL A 84 -9.57 20.99 3.54
N TRP A 85 -10.71 21.28 4.20
CA TRP A 85 -11.13 20.56 5.42
C TRP A 85 -11.27 19.04 5.24
N VAL A 86 -11.51 18.61 4.01
CA VAL A 86 -11.67 17.17 3.66
C VAL A 86 -10.33 16.43 3.73
N LEU A 87 -9.19 17.10 3.47
CA LEU A 87 -7.86 16.50 3.48
C LEU A 87 -7.49 15.90 4.86
N PRO A 88 -7.59 16.65 5.99
CA PRO A 88 -7.30 16.08 7.30
C PRO A 88 -8.27 14.95 7.67
N VAL A 89 -9.54 15.02 7.25
CA VAL A 89 -10.51 13.96 7.51
C VAL A 89 -10.15 12.69 6.73
N ALA A 90 -9.87 12.80 5.44
CA ALA A 90 -9.45 11.66 4.62
C ALA A 90 -8.14 11.05 5.14
N PHE A 91 -7.19 11.89 5.56
CA PHE A 91 -5.94 11.43 6.16
C PHE A 91 -6.16 10.69 7.48
N ALA A 92 -7.02 11.19 8.36
CA ALA A 92 -7.37 10.52 9.61
C ALA A 92 -8.03 9.16 9.36
N VAL A 93 -8.94 9.06 8.39
CA VAL A 93 -9.57 7.78 7.98
C VAL A 93 -8.53 6.80 7.44
N THR A 94 -7.60 7.27 6.63
CA THR A 94 -6.53 6.43 6.08
C THR A 94 -5.61 5.90 7.19
N LEU A 95 -5.21 6.74 8.14
CA LEU A 95 -4.39 6.32 9.29
C LEU A 95 -5.11 5.32 10.21
N PHE A 96 -6.40 5.51 10.43
CA PHE A 96 -7.21 4.57 11.20
C PHE A 96 -7.36 3.23 10.48
N SER A 97 -7.59 3.28 9.18
CA SER A 97 -7.72 2.13 8.31
C SER A 97 -6.43 1.28 8.25
N SER A 98 -5.25 1.90 8.24
CA SER A 98 -3.98 1.19 8.10
C SER A 98 -3.73 0.17 9.22
N ARG A 99 -4.14 0.47 10.46
CA ARG A 99 -4.02 -0.46 11.59
C ARG A 99 -4.92 -1.69 11.44
N ILE A 100 -6.11 -1.49 10.91
CA ILE A 100 -7.07 -2.58 10.66
C ILE A 100 -6.56 -3.45 9.52
N GLN A 101 -6.07 -2.84 8.45
CA GLN A 101 -5.49 -3.53 7.31
C GLN A 101 -4.27 -4.36 7.70
N GLU A 102 -3.39 -3.84 8.55
CA GLU A 102 -2.22 -4.56 9.06
C GLU A 102 -2.63 -5.84 9.80
N TYR A 103 -3.67 -5.80 10.61
CA TYR A 103 -4.19 -6.98 11.29
C TYR A 103 -4.69 -8.06 10.32
N PHE A 104 -5.44 -7.66 9.28
CA PHE A 104 -5.91 -8.60 8.26
C PHE A 104 -4.77 -9.12 7.39
N ASN A 105 -3.84 -8.27 6.99
CA ASN A 105 -2.67 -8.66 6.20
C ASN A 105 -1.80 -9.68 6.95
N ASN A 106 -1.56 -9.49 8.26
CA ASN A 106 -0.77 -10.42 9.06
C ASN A 106 -1.45 -11.79 9.16
N LYS A 107 -2.78 -11.84 9.28
CA LYS A 107 -3.52 -13.11 9.25
C LYS A 107 -3.48 -13.78 7.89
N SER A 108 -3.60 -13.02 6.82
CA SER A 108 -3.49 -13.53 5.45
C SER A 108 -2.07 -14.07 5.19
N ALA A 109 -1.04 -13.33 5.56
CA ALA A 109 0.35 -13.77 5.44
C ALA A 109 0.64 -15.06 6.19
N ALA A 110 0.11 -15.22 7.41
CA ALA A 110 0.26 -16.46 8.18
C ALA A 110 -0.36 -17.67 7.47
N ALA A 111 -1.52 -17.49 6.82
CA ALA A 111 -2.16 -18.57 6.05
C ALA A 111 -1.35 -18.94 4.79
N VAL A 112 -0.77 -17.93 4.11
CA VAL A 112 0.11 -18.14 2.95
C VAL A 112 1.35 -18.95 3.37
N VAL A 113 2.01 -18.58 4.46
CA VAL A 113 3.19 -19.31 4.96
C VAL A 113 2.83 -20.76 5.34
N ALA A 114 1.65 -20.98 5.92
CA ALA A 114 1.19 -22.33 6.24
C ALA A 114 0.92 -23.17 4.98
N LEU A 115 0.43 -22.56 3.91
CA LEU A 115 0.25 -23.20 2.61
C LEU A 115 1.61 -23.51 1.96
N GLU A 116 2.52 -22.52 1.91
CA GLU A 116 3.88 -22.70 1.36
C GLU A 116 4.63 -23.83 2.06
N SER A 117 4.57 -23.90 3.39
CA SER A 117 5.15 -25.01 4.16
C SER A 117 4.52 -26.36 3.81
N GLY A 118 3.19 -26.41 3.60
CA GLY A 118 2.51 -27.62 3.17
C GLY A 118 2.91 -28.05 1.76
N VAL A 119 3.07 -27.13 0.84
CA VAL A 119 3.56 -27.43 -0.52
C VAL A 119 4.99 -27.96 -0.49
N GLN A 120 5.85 -27.34 0.30
CA GLN A 120 7.24 -27.78 0.47
C GLN A 120 7.29 -29.20 1.05
N GLU A 121 6.54 -29.49 2.11
CA GLU A 121 6.44 -30.82 2.71
C GLU A 121 5.93 -31.86 1.70
N CYS A 122 4.94 -31.50 0.87
CA CYS A 122 4.44 -32.35 -0.20
C CYS A 122 5.55 -32.73 -1.20
N ILE A 123 6.36 -31.76 -1.61
CA ILE A 123 7.45 -32.00 -2.57
C ILE A 123 8.55 -32.87 -1.94
N GLU A 124 8.92 -32.61 -0.69
CA GLU A 124 9.96 -33.35 0.03
C GLU A 124 9.54 -34.81 0.31
N SER A 125 8.25 -35.04 0.63
CA SER A 125 7.70 -36.38 0.96
C SER A 125 7.03 -37.06 -0.23
N LEU A 126 7.13 -36.55 -1.45
CA LEU A 126 6.42 -37.03 -2.63
C LEU A 126 6.66 -38.54 -2.92
N GLN A 127 7.89 -38.99 -2.71
CA GLN A 127 8.23 -40.42 -2.92
C GLN A 127 7.55 -41.31 -1.89
N ASP A 128 7.51 -40.88 -0.63
CA ASP A 128 6.88 -41.62 0.46
C ASP A 128 5.34 -41.63 0.32
N LEU A 129 4.76 -40.48 -0.09
CA LEU A 129 3.32 -40.37 -0.38
C LEU A 129 2.91 -41.34 -1.51
N LYS A 130 3.70 -41.43 -2.57
CA LYS A 130 3.48 -42.37 -3.69
C LYS A 130 3.63 -43.81 -3.26
N ALA A 131 4.66 -44.11 -2.49
CA ALA A 131 4.89 -45.50 -2.01
C ALA A 131 3.77 -46.03 -1.12
N ASN A 132 3.08 -45.12 -0.39
CA ASN A 132 1.99 -45.48 0.53
C ASN A 132 0.58 -45.23 -0.03
N ASN A 133 0.43 -44.81 -1.29
CA ASN A 133 -0.84 -44.40 -1.89
C ASN A 133 -1.60 -43.33 -1.06
N ALA A 134 -0.88 -42.42 -0.40
CA ALA A 134 -1.41 -41.40 0.49
C ALA A 134 -1.58 -40.03 -0.17
N GLU A 135 -1.35 -39.91 -1.47
CA GLU A 135 -1.37 -38.66 -2.24
C GLU A 135 -2.71 -37.94 -2.13
N GLU A 136 -3.82 -38.66 -2.33
CA GLU A 136 -5.15 -38.06 -2.32
C GLU A 136 -5.51 -37.47 -0.95
N SER A 137 -5.18 -38.20 0.12
CA SER A 137 -5.41 -37.72 1.50
C SER A 137 -4.60 -36.45 1.81
N TYR A 138 -3.35 -36.40 1.35
CA TYR A 138 -2.50 -35.24 1.55
C TYR A 138 -2.96 -34.03 0.73
N LEU A 139 -3.32 -34.24 -0.54
CA LEU A 139 -3.84 -33.20 -1.43
C LEU A 139 -5.14 -32.59 -0.89
N ASN A 140 -6.03 -33.40 -0.34
CA ASN A 140 -7.25 -32.89 0.31
C ASN A 140 -6.94 -31.97 1.50
N GLY A 141 -5.88 -32.25 2.26
CA GLY A 141 -5.40 -31.36 3.32
C GLY A 141 -4.79 -30.05 2.78
N LEU A 142 -4.11 -30.12 1.63
CA LEU A 142 -3.55 -28.96 0.96
C LEU A 142 -4.65 -28.07 0.37
N ASP A 143 -5.69 -28.67 -0.23
CA ASP A 143 -6.86 -27.94 -0.74
C ASP A 143 -7.55 -27.13 0.36
N GLN A 144 -7.67 -27.70 1.57
CA GLN A 144 -8.24 -26.96 2.71
C GLN A 144 -7.38 -25.73 3.08
N LYS A 145 -6.05 -25.82 3.00
CA LYS A 145 -5.15 -24.69 3.22
C LYS A 145 -5.29 -23.65 2.12
N ILE A 146 -5.47 -24.06 0.86
CA ILE A 146 -5.73 -23.16 -0.28
C ILE A 146 -7.04 -22.41 -0.07
N ASP A 147 -8.12 -23.10 0.29
CA ASP A 147 -9.42 -22.50 0.59
C ASP A 147 -9.34 -21.48 1.74
N GLU A 148 -8.54 -21.78 2.76
CA GLU A 148 -8.32 -20.84 3.86
C GLU A 148 -7.59 -19.59 3.41
N VAL A 149 -6.54 -19.73 2.60
CA VAL A 149 -5.81 -18.59 2.01
C VAL A 149 -6.75 -17.77 1.15
N GLU A 150 -7.53 -18.40 0.26
CA GLU A 150 -8.48 -17.71 -0.60
C GLU A 150 -9.50 -16.90 0.21
N LYS A 151 -10.14 -17.49 1.19
CA LYS A 151 -11.11 -16.81 2.08
C LYS A 151 -10.47 -15.62 2.79
N ARG A 152 -9.24 -15.76 3.29
CA ARG A 152 -8.54 -14.68 3.98
C ARG A 152 -8.14 -13.57 3.02
N HIS A 153 -7.68 -13.90 1.81
CA HIS A 153 -7.40 -12.92 0.77
C HIS A 153 -8.64 -12.12 0.39
N ILE A 154 -9.77 -12.79 0.13
CA ILE A 154 -11.04 -12.13 -0.19
C ILE A 154 -11.44 -11.15 0.92
N VAL A 155 -11.38 -11.56 2.19
CA VAL A 155 -11.74 -10.68 3.32
C VAL A 155 -10.77 -9.50 3.42
N THR A 156 -9.48 -9.72 3.23
CA THR A 156 -8.46 -8.67 3.27
C THR A 156 -8.64 -7.68 2.13
N GLU A 157 -8.87 -8.16 0.91
CA GLU A 157 -9.07 -7.32 -0.27
C GLU A 157 -10.36 -6.51 -0.18
N LEU A 158 -11.47 -7.14 0.22
CA LEU A 158 -12.74 -6.43 0.42
C LEU A 158 -12.64 -5.37 1.52
N GLY A 159 -11.97 -5.70 2.63
CA GLY A 159 -11.70 -4.73 3.69
C GLY A 159 -10.87 -3.55 3.18
N THR A 160 -9.78 -3.81 2.48
CA THR A 160 -8.92 -2.78 1.90
C THR A 160 -9.69 -1.93 0.87
N ALA A 161 -10.44 -2.56 -0.03
CA ALA A 161 -11.24 -1.87 -1.04
C ALA A 161 -12.29 -0.95 -0.40
N LEU A 162 -12.97 -1.41 0.65
CA LEU A 162 -13.97 -0.61 1.37
C LEU A 162 -13.34 0.67 1.95
N PHE A 163 -12.16 0.57 2.57
CA PHE A 163 -11.49 1.74 3.14
C PHE A 163 -10.96 2.69 2.06
N VAL A 164 -10.39 2.18 0.97
CA VAL A 164 -9.92 2.99 -0.16
C VAL A 164 -11.10 3.74 -0.81
N VAL A 165 -12.20 3.04 -1.06
CA VAL A 165 -13.42 3.66 -1.62
C VAL A 165 -13.98 4.70 -0.68
N SER A 166 -14.03 4.42 0.64
CA SER A 166 -14.51 5.39 1.64
C SER A 166 -13.64 6.66 1.66
N SER A 167 -12.31 6.53 1.64
CA SER A 167 -11.40 7.68 1.57
C SER A 167 -11.59 8.49 0.29
N THR A 168 -11.78 7.83 -0.84
CA THR A 168 -12.06 8.48 -2.13
C THR A 168 -13.39 9.22 -2.13
N LEU A 169 -14.43 8.62 -1.53
CA LEU A 169 -15.74 9.28 -1.39
C LEU A 169 -15.63 10.52 -0.50
N ILE A 170 -14.91 10.44 0.61
CA ILE A 170 -14.69 11.59 1.49
C ILE A 170 -14.03 12.74 0.71
N LEU A 171 -13.00 12.45 -0.10
CA LEU A 171 -12.37 13.48 -0.93
C LEU A 171 -13.36 14.13 -1.92
N LYS A 172 -14.29 13.35 -2.49
CA LYS A 172 -15.33 13.89 -3.38
C LYS A 172 -16.34 14.80 -2.66
N PHE A 173 -16.54 14.65 -1.35
CA PHE A 173 -17.31 15.62 -0.57
C PHE A 173 -16.66 17.01 -0.54
N GLY A 174 -15.36 17.12 -0.75
CA GLY A 174 -14.67 18.39 -0.93
C GLY A 174 -15.24 19.21 -2.09
N ILE A 175 -15.46 18.56 -3.24
CA ILE A 175 -16.06 19.22 -4.41
C ILE A 175 -17.49 19.69 -4.08
N ALA A 176 -18.27 18.85 -3.40
CA ALA A 176 -19.65 19.19 -3.01
C ALA A 176 -19.66 20.39 -2.02
N SER A 177 -18.75 20.41 -1.05
CA SER A 177 -18.66 21.52 -0.09
C SER A 177 -18.24 22.84 -0.77
N VAL A 178 -17.30 22.78 -1.73
CA VAL A 178 -16.91 23.95 -2.56
C VAL A 178 -18.09 24.42 -3.42
N ALA A 179 -18.84 23.51 -4.04
CA ALA A 179 -20.01 23.85 -4.83
C ALA A 179 -21.10 24.54 -3.98
N LEU A 180 -21.37 24.02 -2.79
CA LEU A 180 -22.35 24.61 -1.86
C LEU A 180 -21.89 25.98 -1.32
N ALA A 181 -20.68 26.06 -0.78
CA ALA A 181 -20.14 27.31 -0.26
C ALA A 181 -20.03 28.37 -1.36
N GLY A 182 -19.51 27.97 -2.51
CA GLY A 182 -19.33 28.85 -3.66
C GLY A 182 -20.65 29.35 -4.24
N SER A 183 -21.68 28.53 -4.34
CA SER A 183 -23.00 28.97 -4.80
C SER A 183 -23.61 30.00 -3.87
N VAL A 184 -23.47 29.83 -2.55
CA VAL A 184 -23.96 30.80 -1.56
C VAL A 184 -23.22 32.14 -1.67
N LEU A 185 -21.89 32.11 -1.81
CA LEU A 185 -21.08 33.31 -1.95
C LEU A 185 -21.31 34.02 -3.29
N LEU A 186 -21.57 33.25 -4.36
CA LEU A 186 -21.91 33.78 -5.67
C LEU A 186 -23.27 34.50 -5.65
N ILE A 187 -24.30 33.92 -5.01
CA ILE A 187 -25.64 34.56 -4.86
C ILE A 187 -25.53 35.85 -4.04
N ARG A 188 -24.63 35.92 -3.06
CA ARG A 188 -24.36 37.14 -2.28
C ARG A 188 -23.57 38.18 -3.05
N GLY A 189 -23.01 37.85 -4.22
CA GLY A 189 -22.15 38.73 -5.00
C GLY A 189 -20.78 38.97 -4.38
N GLU A 190 -20.33 38.07 -3.50
CA GLU A 190 -19.06 38.17 -2.80
C GLU A 190 -17.90 37.53 -3.61
N ILE A 191 -18.22 36.70 -4.60
CA ILE A 191 -17.25 36.09 -5.52
C ILE A 191 -17.74 36.16 -6.97
N ASP A 192 -16.80 36.16 -7.90
CA ASP A 192 -17.07 36.16 -9.34
C ASP A 192 -17.23 34.71 -9.88
N ILE A 193 -17.98 34.58 -10.98
CA ILE A 193 -18.17 33.30 -11.68
C ILE A 193 -16.85 32.61 -12.05
N PRO A 194 -15.83 33.29 -12.61
CA PRO A 194 -14.54 32.66 -12.92
C PRO A 194 -13.84 32.09 -11.68
N LEU A 195 -13.89 32.82 -10.57
CA LEU A 195 -13.29 32.39 -9.32
C LEU A 195 -13.99 31.12 -8.78
N PHE A 196 -15.30 31.07 -8.84
CA PHE A 196 -16.09 29.88 -8.46
C PHE A 196 -15.67 28.64 -9.26
N PHE A 197 -15.59 28.77 -10.60
CA PHE A 197 -15.16 27.67 -11.46
C PHE A 197 -13.71 27.26 -11.21
N LEU A 198 -12.82 28.20 -10.92
CA LEU A 198 -11.42 27.92 -10.56
C LEU A 198 -11.35 27.04 -9.31
N PHE A 199 -12.07 27.38 -8.25
CA PHE A 199 -12.10 26.56 -7.02
C PHE A 199 -12.71 25.19 -7.27
N LEU A 200 -13.76 25.12 -8.09
CA LEU A 200 -14.43 23.85 -8.41
C LEU A 200 -13.50 22.92 -9.20
N THR A 201 -12.75 23.48 -10.15
CA THR A 201 -11.77 22.71 -10.95
C THR A 201 -10.59 22.25 -10.10
N LEU A 202 -10.03 23.14 -9.28
CA LEU A 202 -8.88 22.80 -8.42
C LEU A 202 -9.25 21.82 -7.31
N SER A 203 -10.48 21.84 -6.81
CA SER A 203 -10.95 20.86 -5.81
C SER A 203 -11.25 19.49 -6.41
N ALA A 204 -11.33 19.36 -7.74
CA ALA A 204 -11.52 18.11 -8.44
C ALA A 204 -10.22 17.35 -8.73
N ILE A 205 -9.08 18.06 -8.70
CA ILE A 205 -7.73 17.51 -8.90
C ILE A 205 -7.19 16.94 -7.59
#